data_c9018d81e91e902923cbb69b2452d99d
#
_entry.id   c9018d81e91e902923cbb69b2452d99d
#
_cell.length_a   1.000
_cell.length_b   1.000
_cell.length_c   1.000
_cell.angle_alpha   90.00
_cell.angle_beta   90.00
_cell.angle_gamma   90.00
#
_symmetry.space_group_name_H-M   'P 1'
#
loop_
_entity.id
_entity.type
_entity.pdbx_description
1 polymer ?
#
loop_
_entity_poly.entity_id
_entity_poly.type
_entity_poly.pdbx_seq_one_letter_code
_entity_poly.pdbx_strand_id
1 'polypeptide(L)'
;MTNSNVRILVVDDEPPIRKLLRVGLASQGYAVSEAPNAKVAIELMEQEKPDLVLLDLGLPGMGGHELLRKWRDEGVDVPVVILSSRTDEAGIVNALELGADDYVTKPFGMNELVARIRVALRHKFQQQGEKPVFQSGDLSVDLVKRIVKVEGREIKLSPKEYDILRILVQHAGKVLTHHFILKQIWGDSTDVQYLRVYVRQLRQKIEKIPDQPRYITTETGVGYRLRVE
;
A
#
# COMPACT_ATOMS: atom_id res chain seq x y z
N MET A 1 3.19 15.83 -1.58
CA MET A 1 4.03 14.62 -1.40
C MET A 1 3.11 13.42 -1.26
N THR A 2 2.78 12.75 -2.34
CA THR A 2 1.99 11.51 -2.29
C THR A 2 2.78 10.44 -3.00
N ASN A 3 3.63 9.76 -2.22
CA ASN A 3 4.27 8.53 -2.65
C ASN A 3 3.18 7.48 -2.85
N SER A 4 3.09 6.91 -4.05
CA SER A 4 2.12 5.85 -4.40
C SER A 4 2.47 4.48 -3.79
N ASN A 5 3.19 4.44 -2.71
CA ASN A 5 3.39 3.23 -1.92
C ASN A 5 2.13 2.93 -1.11
N VAL A 6 1.83 1.65 -0.89
CA VAL A 6 0.82 1.28 0.11
C VAL A 6 1.15 2.02 1.40
N ARG A 7 0.22 2.85 1.85
CA ARG A 7 0.38 3.71 3.01
C ARG A 7 -0.15 3.01 4.23
N ILE A 8 0.69 2.88 5.24
CA ILE A 8 0.35 2.28 6.52
C ILE A 8 0.42 3.36 7.58
N LEU A 9 -0.69 3.59 8.26
CA LEU A 9 -0.74 4.43 9.45
C LEU A 9 -0.45 3.57 10.67
N VAL A 10 0.59 3.92 11.41
CA VAL A 10 0.96 3.28 12.68
C VAL A 10 0.49 4.16 13.83
N VAL A 11 -0.41 3.63 14.65
CA VAL A 11 -0.98 4.32 15.83
C VAL A 11 -0.55 3.58 17.09
N ASP A 12 0.38 4.14 17.82
CA ASP A 12 0.97 3.54 19.02
C ASP A 12 1.57 4.67 19.86
N ASP A 13 1.40 4.69 21.18
CA ASP A 13 1.94 5.75 22.05
C ASP A 13 3.43 5.56 22.34
N GLU A 14 3.98 4.33 22.17
CA GLU A 14 5.37 3.99 22.43
C GLU A 14 6.29 4.40 21.25
N PRO A 15 7.18 5.44 21.40
CA PRO A 15 8.08 5.86 20.33
C PRO A 15 9.00 4.74 19.79
N PRO A 16 9.52 3.81 20.65
CA PRO A 16 10.37 2.72 20.16
C PRO A 16 9.61 1.78 19.21
N ILE A 17 8.34 1.48 19.50
CA ILE A 17 7.49 0.61 18.67
C ILE A 17 7.21 1.29 17.31
N ARG A 18 6.81 2.57 17.34
CA ARG A 18 6.60 3.32 16.08
C ARG A 18 7.86 3.33 15.22
N LYS A 19 9.03 3.60 15.83
CA LYS A 19 10.31 3.60 15.10
C LYS A 19 10.64 2.22 14.52
N LEU A 20 10.44 1.15 15.27
CA LEU A 20 10.64 -0.23 14.81
C LEU A 20 9.77 -0.52 13.60
N LEU A 21 8.46 -0.24 13.70
CA LEU A 21 7.49 -0.47 12.63
C LEU A 21 7.81 0.39 11.40
N ARG A 22 8.12 1.66 11.57
CA ARG A 22 8.50 2.54 10.46
C ARG A 22 9.70 2.00 9.69
N VAL A 23 10.78 1.63 10.38
CA VAL A 23 11.99 1.12 9.72
C VAL A 23 11.73 -0.24 9.08
N GLY A 24 11.08 -1.15 9.79
CA GLY A 24 10.79 -2.50 9.29
C GLY A 24 9.85 -2.49 8.08
N LEU A 25 8.79 -1.70 8.12
CA LEU A 25 7.82 -1.61 7.01
C LEU A 25 8.38 -0.83 5.82
N ALA A 26 9.15 0.24 6.06
CA ALA A 26 9.81 0.98 4.99
C ALA A 26 10.81 0.09 4.22
N SER A 27 11.52 -0.83 4.89
CA SER A 27 12.40 -1.80 4.23
C SER A 27 11.64 -2.77 3.32
N GLN A 28 10.35 -3.00 3.58
CA GLN A 28 9.44 -3.79 2.75
C GLN A 28 8.75 -2.95 1.64
N GLY A 29 9.09 -1.67 1.54
CA GLY A 29 8.59 -0.76 0.51
C GLY A 29 7.23 -0.13 0.83
N TYR A 30 6.76 -0.15 2.08
CA TYR A 30 5.57 0.58 2.51
C TYR A 30 5.92 2.03 2.84
N ALA A 31 4.98 2.96 2.59
CA ALA A 31 5.03 4.30 3.15
C ALA A 31 4.38 4.28 4.53
N VAL A 32 5.03 4.86 5.53
CA VAL A 32 4.58 4.78 6.92
C VAL A 32 4.40 6.18 7.48
N SER A 33 3.19 6.44 8.02
CA SER A 33 2.85 7.59 8.85
C SER A 33 2.71 7.15 10.29
N GLU A 34 3.06 8.01 11.23
CA GLU A 34 3.08 7.70 12.65
C GLU A 34 2.14 8.62 13.43
N ALA A 35 1.27 8.05 14.26
CA ALA A 35 0.40 8.77 15.19
C ALA A 35 0.67 8.31 16.63
N PRO A 36 1.02 9.22 17.56
CA PRO A 36 1.27 8.88 18.95
C PRO A 36 -0.01 8.75 19.79
N ASN A 37 -1.16 9.10 19.25
CA ASN A 37 -2.46 9.08 19.93
C ASN A 37 -3.61 9.12 18.92
N ALA A 38 -4.84 8.93 19.42
CA ALA A 38 -6.04 8.89 18.60
C ALA A 38 -6.31 10.20 17.84
N LYS A 39 -6.03 11.36 18.44
CA LYS A 39 -6.27 12.66 17.80
C LYS A 39 -5.46 12.80 16.51
N VAL A 40 -4.15 12.56 16.60
CA VAL A 40 -3.27 12.60 15.41
C VAL A 40 -3.65 11.53 14.40
N ALA A 41 -4.08 10.35 14.87
CA ALA A 41 -4.52 9.27 13.98
C ALA A 41 -5.76 9.67 13.15
N ILE A 42 -6.73 10.38 13.75
CA ILE A 42 -7.93 10.89 13.05
C ILE A 42 -7.51 11.91 11.99
N GLU A 43 -6.66 12.87 12.33
CA GLU A 43 -6.16 13.87 11.39
C GLU A 43 -5.43 13.23 10.19
N LEU A 44 -4.55 12.26 10.45
CA LEU A 44 -3.82 11.56 9.40
C LEU A 44 -4.71 10.64 8.55
N MET A 45 -5.75 10.03 9.13
CA MET A 45 -6.73 9.24 8.39
C MET A 45 -7.40 10.06 7.28
N GLU A 46 -7.81 11.30 7.60
CA GLU A 46 -8.46 12.20 6.64
C GLU A 46 -7.48 12.75 5.59
N GLN A 47 -6.29 13.18 6.03
CA GLN A 47 -5.32 13.86 5.18
C GLN A 47 -4.58 12.92 4.23
N GLU A 48 -4.17 11.76 4.74
CA GLU A 48 -3.29 10.85 4.00
C GLU A 48 -4.01 9.66 3.38
N LYS A 49 -5.23 9.36 3.85
CA LYS A 49 -6.05 8.23 3.36
C LYS A 49 -5.22 6.94 3.30
N PRO A 50 -4.81 6.38 4.43
CA PRO A 50 -3.98 5.19 4.48
C PRO A 50 -4.69 3.97 3.88
N ASP A 51 -3.90 3.03 3.38
CA ASP A 51 -4.42 1.77 2.84
C ASP A 51 -4.64 0.72 3.93
N LEU A 52 -3.98 0.87 5.09
CA LEU A 52 -4.09 0.00 6.26
C LEU A 52 -3.66 0.77 7.51
N VAL A 53 -4.25 0.41 8.65
CA VAL A 53 -3.87 0.92 9.97
C VAL A 53 -3.33 -0.21 10.84
N LEU A 54 -2.21 0.04 11.50
CA LEU A 54 -1.75 -0.72 12.66
C LEU A 54 -2.13 0.07 13.91
N LEU A 55 -2.95 -0.49 14.76
CA LEU A 55 -3.56 0.21 15.90
C LEU A 55 -3.23 -0.45 17.23
N ASP A 56 -2.57 0.25 18.12
CA ASP A 56 -2.48 -0.15 19.51
C ASP A 56 -3.79 0.14 20.26
N LEU A 57 -4.18 -0.78 21.14
CA LEU A 57 -5.34 -0.60 22.01
C LEU A 57 -5.04 0.25 23.25
N GLY A 58 -3.75 0.30 23.65
CA GLY A 58 -3.29 0.95 24.89
C GLY A 58 -3.11 2.47 24.82
N LEU A 59 -3.74 3.15 23.85
CA LEU A 59 -3.56 4.58 23.64
C LEU A 59 -4.05 5.42 24.84
N PRO A 60 -3.34 6.51 25.17
CA PRO A 60 -3.76 7.44 26.22
C PRO A 60 -4.97 8.29 25.77
N GLY A 61 -5.86 8.56 26.71
CA GLY A 61 -7.10 9.34 26.46
C GLY A 61 -8.14 8.50 25.74
N MET A 62 -8.38 8.74 24.45
CA MET A 62 -9.24 7.90 23.63
C MET A 62 -8.51 6.59 23.31
N GLY A 63 -8.99 5.48 23.87
CA GLY A 63 -8.41 4.15 23.66
C GLY A 63 -8.59 3.63 22.24
N GLY A 64 -7.75 2.63 21.86
CA GLY A 64 -7.81 2.09 20.50
C GLY A 64 -9.15 1.43 20.13
N HIS A 65 -9.87 0.82 21.08
CA HIS A 65 -11.22 0.29 20.84
C HIS A 65 -12.23 1.39 20.50
N GLU A 66 -12.15 2.52 21.22
CA GLU A 66 -13.03 3.67 20.98
C GLU A 66 -12.73 4.31 19.63
N LEU A 67 -11.45 4.43 19.28
CA LEU A 67 -11.01 4.93 17.98
C LEU A 67 -11.48 4.03 16.83
N LEU A 68 -11.34 2.70 16.98
CA LEU A 68 -11.81 1.73 15.98
C LEU A 68 -13.32 1.83 15.78
N ARG A 69 -14.09 1.85 16.88
CA ARG A 69 -15.54 2.01 16.83
C ARG A 69 -15.93 3.29 16.12
N LYS A 70 -15.33 4.43 16.50
CA LYS A 70 -15.55 5.72 15.83
C LYS A 70 -15.36 5.63 14.33
N TRP A 71 -14.25 5.05 13.87
CA TRP A 71 -14.00 4.90 12.43
C TRP A 71 -15.05 4.03 11.73
N ARG A 72 -15.47 2.92 12.35
CA ARG A 72 -16.51 2.06 11.77
C ARG A 72 -17.89 2.73 11.75
N ASP A 73 -18.25 3.47 12.78
CA ASP A 73 -19.49 4.26 12.84
C ASP A 73 -19.51 5.39 11.77
N GLU A 74 -18.35 5.93 11.43
CA GLU A 74 -18.17 6.93 10.35
C GLU A 74 -18.04 6.31 8.94
N GLY A 75 -18.15 4.99 8.82
CA GLY A 75 -18.06 4.30 7.52
C GLY A 75 -16.64 4.19 6.95
N VAL A 76 -15.61 4.28 7.77
CA VAL A 76 -14.21 4.09 7.34
C VAL A 76 -13.93 2.61 7.14
N ASP A 77 -13.78 2.20 5.88
CA ASP A 77 -13.51 0.81 5.45
C ASP A 77 -12.02 0.44 5.36
N VAL A 78 -11.14 1.28 5.89
CA VAL A 78 -9.70 0.98 5.90
C VAL A 78 -9.44 -0.23 6.79
N PRO A 79 -8.69 -1.26 6.33
CA PRO A 79 -8.32 -2.40 7.15
C PRO A 79 -7.54 -1.96 8.39
N VAL A 80 -7.92 -2.51 9.55
CA VAL A 80 -7.27 -2.24 10.83
C VAL A 80 -6.73 -3.54 11.41
N VAL A 81 -5.42 -3.62 11.59
CA VAL A 81 -4.75 -4.72 12.32
C VAL A 81 -4.38 -4.21 13.70
N ILE A 82 -4.91 -4.86 14.73
CA ILE A 82 -4.62 -4.50 16.11
C ILE A 82 -3.24 -5.02 16.53
N LEU A 83 -2.48 -4.18 17.22
CA LEU A 83 -1.24 -4.55 17.91
C LEU A 83 -1.43 -4.33 19.40
N SER A 84 -1.43 -5.38 20.22
CA SER A 84 -1.69 -5.22 21.65
C SER A 84 -0.89 -6.20 22.52
N SER A 85 -0.52 -5.78 23.73
CA SER A 85 0.02 -6.67 24.76
C SER A 85 -1.04 -7.48 25.49
N ARG A 86 -2.33 -7.24 25.24
CA ARG A 86 -3.40 -8.05 25.81
C ARG A 86 -3.50 -9.39 25.08
N THR A 87 -3.54 -10.46 25.86
CA THR A 87 -3.61 -11.84 25.35
C THR A 87 -4.91 -12.54 25.79
N ASP A 88 -5.78 -11.81 26.50
CA ASP A 88 -7.07 -12.32 26.95
C ASP A 88 -8.03 -12.51 25.76
N GLU A 89 -8.65 -13.66 25.68
CA GLU A 89 -9.55 -14.05 24.58
C GLU A 89 -10.69 -13.04 24.41
N ALA A 90 -11.25 -12.56 25.52
CA ALA A 90 -12.34 -11.57 25.48
C ALA A 90 -11.93 -10.26 24.81
N GLY A 91 -10.71 -9.76 25.04
CA GLY A 91 -10.18 -8.56 24.41
C GLY A 91 -9.96 -8.74 22.92
N ILE A 92 -9.46 -9.91 22.51
CA ILE A 92 -9.27 -10.26 21.11
C ILE A 92 -10.62 -10.32 20.37
N VAL A 93 -11.57 -11.07 20.92
CA VAL A 93 -12.92 -11.23 20.35
C VAL A 93 -13.59 -9.87 20.20
N ASN A 94 -13.57 -9.03 21.25
CA ASN A 94 -14.18 -7.69 21.22
C ASN A 94 -13.58 -6.81 20.12
N ALA A 95 -12.26 -6.83 19.92
CA ALA A 95 -11.62 -6.04 18.86
C ALA A 95 -12.07 -6.51 17.45
N LEU A 96 -12.16 -7.81 17.23
CA LEU A 96 -12.63 -8.36 15.96
C LEU A 96 -14.12 -8.08 15.71
N GLU A 97 -14.98 -8.19 16.74
CA GLU A 97 -16.41 -7.84 16.65
C GLU A 97 -16.64 -6.35 16.39
N LEU A 98 -15.74 -5.47 16.85
CA LEU A 98 -15.73 -4.04 16.54
C LEU A 98 -15.28 -3.74 15.11
N GLY A 99 -14.91 -4.76 14.33
CA GLY A 99 -14.53 -4.63 12.93
C GLY A 99 -13.03 -4.47 12.68
N ALA A 100 -12.18 -4.96 13.58
CA ALA A 100 -10.77 -5.16 13.24
C ALA A 100 -10.63 -6.32 12.26
N ASP A 101 -9.69 -6.22 11.31
CA ASP A 101 -9.45 -7.23 10.27
C ASP A 101 -8.51 -8.33 10.77
N ASP A 102 -7.64 -8.04 11.72
CA ASP A 102 -6.75 -9.03 12.37
C ASP A 102 -6.24 -8.48 13.71
N TYR A 103 -5.66 -9.38 14.50
CA TYR A 103 -5.12 -9.09 15.82
C TYR A 103 -3.75 -9.74 15.99
N VAL A 104 -2.76 -8.96 16.46
CA VAL A 104 -1.38 -9.42 16.69
C VAL A 104 -0.98 -9.08 18.11
N THR A 105 -0.52 -10.08 18.87
CA THR A 105 -0.04 -9.87 20.23
C THR A 105 1.40 -9.37 20.26
N LYS A 106 1.69 -8.40 21.12
CA LYS A 106 3.07 -7.97 21.44
C LYS A 106 3.68 -8.94 22.47
N PRO A 107 4.95 -9.38 22.31
CA PRO A 107 5.88 -9.06 21.22
C PRO A 107 5.60 -9.85 19.94
N PHE A 108 5.80 -9.25 18.78
CA PHE A 108 5.56 -9.85 17.46
C PHE A 108 6.83 -9.91 16.61
N GLY A 109 6.86 -10.89 15.71
CA GLY A 109 7.88 -10.97 14.67
C GLY A 109 7.52 -10.07 13.48
N MET A 110 8.50 -9.32 12.94
CA MET A 110 8.26 -8.44 11.78
C MET A 110 7.75 -9.23 10.56
N ASN A 111 8.28 -10.44 10.32
CA ASN A 111 7.83 -11.27 9.19
C ASN A 111 6.38 -11.73 9.34
N GLU A 112 5.95 -12.07 10.56
CA GLU A 112 4.57 -12.40 10.87
C GLU A 112 3.65 -11.22 10.62
N LEU A 113 4.00 -10.04 11.17
CA LEU A 113 3.22 -8.83 10.99
C LEU A 113 3.06 -8.46 9.51
N VAL A 114 4.15 -8.52 8.73
CA VAL A 114 4.10 -8.27 7.28
C VAL A 114 3.20 -9.27 6.56
N ALA A 115 3.19 -10.55 6.96
CA ALA A 115 2.30 -11.55 6.38
C ALA A 115 0.82 -11.21 6.65
N ARG A 116 0.46 -10.79 7.86
CA ARG A 116 -0.90 -10.38 8.23
C ARG A 116 -1.35 -9.10 7.54
N ILE A 117 -0.47 -8.09 7.45
CA ILE A 117 -0.71 -6.88 6.65
C ILE A 117 -1.07 -7.24 5.20
N ARG A 118 -0.34 -8.18 4.59
CA ARG A 118 -0.62 -8.64 3.23
C ARG A 118 -2.00 -9.31 3.10
N VAL A 119 -2.42 -10.07 4.11
CA VAL A 119 -3.75 -10.71 4.12
C VAL A 119 -4.85 -9.64 4.20
N ALA A 120 -4.74 -8.68 5.12
CA ALA A 120 -5.72 -7.60 5.29
C ALA A 120 -5.84 -6.73 4.02
N LEU A 121 -4.71 -6.36 3.41
CA LEU A 121 -4.70 -5.63 2.14
C LEU A 121 -5.34 -6.42 0.99
N ARG A 122 -5.12 -7.75 0.93
CA ARG A 122 -5.73 -8.59 -0.11
C ARG A 122 -7.25 -8.60 -0.01
N HIS A 123 -7.80 -8.68 1.20
CA HIS A 123 -9.25 -8.62 1.43
C HIS A 123 -9.83 -7.29 0.96
N LYS A 124 -9.17 -6.15 1.27
CA LYS A 124 -9.58 -4.82 0.78
C LYS A 124 -9.65 -4.77 -0.74
N PHE A 125 -8.61 -5.23 -1.45
CA PHE A 125 -8.61 -5.23 -2.91
C PHE A 125 -9.72 -6.11 -3.49
N GLN A 126 -9.99 -7.27 -2.89
CA GLN A 126 -11.07 -8.16 -3.31
C GLN A 126 -12.46 -7.54 -3.11
N GLN A 127 -12.69 -6.85 -1.99
CA GLN A 127 -13.95 -6.15 -1.70
C GLN A 127 -14.21 -5.00 -2.65
N GLN A 128 -13.16 -4.30 -3.10
CA GLN A 128 -13.23 -3.22 -4.09
C GLN A 128 -13.37 -3.73 -5.54
N GLY A 129 -13.48 -5.07 -5.74
CA GLY A 129 -13.55 -5.68 -7.06
C GLY A 129 -12.20 -5.66 -7.81
N GLU A 130 -11.13 -5.22 -7.17
CA GLU A 130 -9.78 -5.24 -7.73
C GLU A 130 -9.20 -6.66 -7.62
N LYS A 131 -8.64 -7.16 -8.71
CA LYS A 131 -7.89 -8.41 -8.68
C LYS A 131 -6.53 -8.14 -8.01
N PRO A 132 -6.21 -8.81 -6.87
CA PRO A 132 -4.93 -8.59 -6.18
C PRO A 132 -3.71 -8.99 -7.02
N VAL A 133 -3.94 -9.81 -8.04
CA VAL A 133 -2.93 -10.18 -9.03
C VAL A 133 -3.42 -9.77 -10.42
N PHE A 134 -2.71 -8.84 -11.03
CA PHE A 134 -2.88 -8.49 -12.43
C PHE A 134 -2.07 -9.45 -13.30
N GLN A 135 -2.68 -9.88 -14.42
CA GLN A 135 -1.98 -10.69 -15.42
C GLN A 135 -2.34 -10.22 -16.83
N SER A 136 -1.33 -10.09 -17.68
CA SER A 136 -1.45 -9.78 -19.10
C SER A 136 -0.33 -10.50 -19.84
N GLY A 137 -0.68 -11.49 -20.64
CA GLY A 137 0.29 -12.39 -21.25
C GLY A 137 1.23 -13.02 -20.19
N ASP A 138 2.54 -12.84 -20.37
CA ASP A 138 3.57 -13.37 -19.47
C ASP A 138 3.88 -12.45 -18.28
N LEU A 139 3.33 -11.22 -18.25
CA LEU A 139 3.49 -10.27 -17.15
C LEU A 139 2.47 -10.57 -16.05
N SER A 140 2.94 -10.78 -14.82
CA SER A 140 2.14 -10.93 -13.62
C SER A 140 2.60 -9.95 -12.55
N VAL A 141 1.65 -9.22 -11.94
CA VAL A 141 1.92 -8.23 -10.88
C VAL A 141 1.04 -8.54 -9.68
N ASP A 142 1.62 -9.04 -8.61
CA ASP A 142 0.96 -9.23 -7.31
C ASP A 142 1.06 -7.90 -6.53
N LEU A 143 -0.03 -7.15 -6.47
CA LEU A 143 -0.09 -5.84 -5.80
C LEU A 143 0.08 -5.95 -4.29
N VAL A 144 -0.31 -7.08 -3.70
CA VAL A 144 -0.23 -7.32 -2.26
C VAL A 144 1.18 -7.68 -1.83
N LYS A 145 1.80 -8.64 -2.54
CA LYS A 145 3.17 -9.09 -2.27
C LYS A 145 4.22 -8.15 -2.85
N ARG A 146 3.81 -7.21 -3.72
CA ARG A 146 4.70 -6.34 -4.51
C ARG A 146 5.69 -7.13 -5.37
N ILE A 147 5.24 -8.28 -5.88
CA ILE A 147 6.05 -9.17 -6.73
C ILE A 147 5.63 -8.96 -8.18
N VAL A 148 6.62 -8.71 -9.03
CA VAL A 148 6.47 -8.64 -10.48
C VAL A 148 7.16 -9.84 -11.11
N LYS A 149 6.48 -10.54 -12.02
CA LYS A 149 7.07 -11.66 -12.77
C LYS A 149 6.83 -11.47 -14.26
N VAL A 150 7.82 -11.85 -15.04
CA VAL A 150 7.73 -11.98 -16.50
C VAL A 150 8.19 -13.38 -16.88
N GLU A 151 7.40 -14.11 -17.66
CA GLU A 151 7.64 -15.53 -17.99
C GLU A 151 7.90 -16.40 -16.74
N GLY A 152 7.19 -16.11 -15.65
CA GLY A 152 7.32 -16.82 -14.36
C GLY A 152 8.55 -16.43 -13.53
N ARG A 153 9.48 -15.63 -14.06
CA ARG A 153 10.68 -15.15 -13.35
C ARG A 153 10.41 -13.86 -12.62
N GLU A 154 10.83 -13.78 -11.37
CA GLU A 154 10.68 -12.55 -10.57
C GLU A 154 11.65 -11.46 -11.08
N ILE A 155 11.08 -10.26 -11.28
CA ILE A 155 11.78 -9.07 -11.74
C ILE A 155 11.93 -8.08 -10.58
N LYS A 156 13.15 -7.71 -10.25
CA LYS A 156 13.44 -6.71 -9.23
C LYS A 156 13.29 -5.31 -9.81
N LEU A 157 12.29 -4.59 -9.32
CA LEU A 157 12.05 -3.18 -9.64
C LEU A 157 12.55 -2.29 -8.50
N SER A 158 13.04 -1.11 -8.86
CA SER A 158 13.22 -0.04 -7.88
C SER A 158 11.86 0.45 -7.37
N PRO A 159 11.79 1.15 -6.21
CA PRO A 159 10.54 1.66 -5.67
C PRO A 159 9.74 2.49 -6.70
N LYS A 160 10.39 3.39 -7.42
CA LYS A 160 9.74 4.25 -8.42
C LYS A 160 9.27 3.50 -9.67
N GLU A 161 10.04 2.53 -10.14
CA GLU A 161 9.61 1.65 -11.25
C GLU A 161 8.37 0.86 -10.86
N TYR A 162 8.34 0.30 -9.64
CA TYR A 162 7.18 -0.41 -9.13
C TYR A 162 5.96 0.50 -9.00
N ASP A 163 6.13 1.72 -8.46
CA ASP A 163 5.04 2.68 -8.29
C ASP A 163 4.40 3.06 -9.63
N ILE A 164 5.21 3.27 -10.68
CA ILE A 164 4.72 3.51 -12.04
C ILE A 164 3.92 2.30 -12.54
N LEU A 165 4.48 1.09 -12.42
CA LEU A 165 3.80 -0.12 -12.86
C LEU A 165 2.50 -0.34 -12.11
N ARG A 166 2.46 -0.13 -10.80
CA ARG A 166 1.27 -0.25 -9.96
C ARG A 166 0.14 0.66 -10.44
N ILE A 167 0.44 1.95 -10.69
CA ILE A 167 -0.57 2.91 -11.19
C ILE A 167 -1.09 2.48 -12.56
N LEU A 168 -0.21 2.02 -13.43
CA LEU A 168 -0.60 1.52 -14.75
C LEU A 168 -1.48 0.27 -14.63
N VAL A 169 -1.20 -0.63 -13.68
CA VAL A 169 -2.01 -1.83 -13.39
C VAL A 169 -3.39 -1.45 -12.85
N GLN A 170 -3.45 -0.52 -11.89
CA GLN A 170 -4.73 -0.05 -11.34
C GLN A 170 -5.66 0.58 -12.40
N HIS A 171 -5.08 1.09 -13.48
CA HIS A 171 -5.80 1.69 -14.58
C HIS A 171 -5.56 0.93 -15.90
N ALA A 172 -5.37 -0.38 -15.82
CA ALA A 172 -5.03 -1.21 -16.98
C ALA A 172 -6.03 -1.00 -18.14
N GLY A 173 -5.53 -0.91 -19.35
CA GLY A 173 -6.29 -0.62 -20.56
C GLY A 173 -6.57 0.87 -20.81
N LYS A 174 -6.44 1.74 -19.80
CA LYS A 174 -6.66 3.20 -19.93
C LYS A 174 -5.36 3.93 -20.25
N VAL A 175 -5.47 5.05 -20.96
CA VAL A 175 -4.36 5.99 -21.16
C VAL A 175 -4.23 6.86 -19.91
N LEU A 176 -3.05 6.87 -19.32
CA LEU A 176 -2.72 7.78 -18.23
C LEU A 176 -1.83 8.90 -18.74
N THR A 177 -2.23 10.15 -18.46
CA THR A 177 -1.43 11.31 -18.88
C THR A 177 -0.12 11.42 -18.10
N HIS A 178 0.89 12.04 -18.70
CA HIS A 178 2.16 12.33 -18.00
C HIS A 178 1.90 13.06 -16.68
N HIS A 179 1.05 14.08 -16.71
CA HIS A 179 0.70 14.88 -15.53
C HIS A 179 0.06 14.01 -14.43
N PHE A 180 -0.90 13.13 -14.79
CA PHE A 180 -1.53 12.23 -13.81
C PHE A 180 -0.50 11.34 -13.12
N ILE A 181 0.37 10.66 -13.89
CA ILE A 181 1.39 9.76 -13.33
C ILE A 181 2.39 10.53 -12.45
N LEU A 182 2.85 11.69 -12.92
CA LEU A 182 3.78 12.53 -12.17
C LEU A 182 3.18 12.99 -10.84
N LYS A 183 1.96 13.49 -10.88
CA LYS A 183 1.24 13.95 -9.69
C LYS A 183 1.09 12.83 -8.65
N GLN A 184 0.78 11.61 -9.09
CA GLN A 184 0.62 10.45 -8.20
C GLN A 184 1.94 9.96 -7.57
N ILE A 185 3.10 10.16 -8.22
CA ILE A 185 4.38 9.57 -7.79
C ILE A 185 5.34 10.60 -7.19
N TRP A 186 5.33 11.84 -7.68
CA TRP A 186 6.27 12.90 -7.26
C TRP A 186 5.59 14.19 -6.79
N GLY A 187 4.27 14.36 -6.98
CA GLY A 187 3.57 15.62 -6.74
C GLY A 187 3.64 16.58 -7.93
N ASP A 188 3.20 17.83 -7.72
CA ASP A 188 2.90 18.76 -8.81
C ASP A 188 4.11 19.41 -9.51
N SER A 189 5.36 19.17 -9.09
CA SER A 189 6.54 19.95 -9.53
C SER A 189 7.66 19.16 -10.22
N THR A 190 7.36 18.01 -10.83
CA THR A 190 8.40 17.16 -11.44
C THR A 190 8.33 17.18 -12.96
N ASP A 191 9.51 17.29 -13.61
CA ASP A 191 9.63 17.27 -15.08
C ASP A 191 9.26 15.88 -15.66
N VAL A 192 8.57 15.91 -16.80
CA VAL A 192 8.20 14.71 -17.59
C VAL A 192 9.42 13.88 -17.99
N GLN A 193 10.60 14.46 -18.09
CA GLN A 193 11.82 13.73 -18.41
C GLN A 193 12.16 12.65 -17.37
N TYR A 194 11.90 12.91 -16.07
CA TYR A 194 12.10 11.89 -15.04
C TYR A 194 11.20 10.67 -15.27
N LEU A 195 9.92 10.89 -15.57
CA LEU A 195 8.99 9.82 -15.88
C LEU A 195 9.48 8.99 -17.09
N ARG A 196 9.95 9.64 -18.15
CA ARG A 196 10.46 8.97 -19.36
C ARG A 196 11.65 8.06 -19.04
N VAL A 197 12.57 8.53 -18.20
CA VAL A 197 13.73 7.73 -17.76
C VAL A 197 13.26 6.46 -17.03
N TYR A 198 12.38 6.59 -16.05
CA TYR A 198 11.88 5.44 -15.30
C TYR A 198 11.03 4.48 -16.15
N VAL A 199 10.21 4.99 -17.05
CA VAL A 199 9.46 4.13 -17.98
C VAL A 199 10.41 3.37 -18.91
N ARG A 200 11.48 4.01 -19.39
CA ARG A 200 12.52 3.32 -20.18
C ARG A 200 13.19 2.21 -19.37
N GLN A 201 13.61 2.49 -18.13
CA GLN A 201 14.22 1.50 -17.24
C GLN A 201 13.25 0.34 -16.92
N LEU A 202 11.98 0.67 -16.68
CA LEU A 202 10.95 -0.34 -16.45
C LEU A 202 10.76 -1.25 -17.66
N ARG A 203 10.68 -0.69 -18.88
CA ARG A 203 10.62 -1.45 -20.13
C ARG A 203 11.82 -2.38 -20.30
N GLN A 204 13.04 -1.91 -20.00
CA GLN A 204 14.24 -2.76 -20.07
C GLN A 204 14.15 -4.01 -19.18
N LYS A 205 13.32 -3.98 -18.15
CA LYS A 205 13.16 -5.08 -17.21
C LYS A 205 11.98 -6.00 -17.53
N ILE A 206 10.89 -5.47 -18.09
CA ILE A 206 9.66 -6.24 -18.29
C ILE A 206 9.34 -6.56 -19.75
N GLU A 207 9.91 -5.83 -20.71
CA GLU A 207 9.67 -6.03 -22.13
C GLU A 207 10.78 -6.88 -22.77
N LYS A 208 10.42 -7.77 -23.70
CA LYS A 208 11.41 -8.51 -24.49
C LYS A 208 12.22 -7.59 -25.40
N ILE A 209 11.55 -6.61 -26.01
CA ILE A 209 12.13 -5.60 -26.88
C ILE A 209 11.67 -4.23 -26.39
N PRO A 210 12.49 -3.53 -25.58
CA PRO A 210 12.10 -2.26 -24.94
C PRO A 210 11.65 -1.16 -25.89
N ASP A 211 12.20 -1.14 -27.11
CA ASP A 211 11.86 -0.16 -28.15
C ASP A 211 10.57 -0.52 -28.93
N GLN A 212 10.07 -1.76 -28.78
CA GLN A 212 8.79 -2.25 -29.29
C GLN A 212 7.96 -2.83 -28.15
N PRO A 213 7.51 -2.00 -27.19
CA PRO A 213 6.90 -2.47 -25.97
C PRO A 213 5.56 -3.16 -26.21
N ARG A 214 5.40 -4.34 -25.63
CA ARG A 214 4.15 -5.12 -25.65
C ARG A 214 3.19 -4.66 -24.54
N TYR A 215 3.73 -4.43 -23.36
CA TYR A 215 2.93 -4.11 -22.16
C TYR A 215 2.72 -2.61 -22.00
N ILE A 216 3.78 -1.82 -21.90
CA ILE A 216 3.67 -0.38 -21.64
C ILE A 216 3.84 0.39 -22.95
N THR A 217 2.73 0.79 -23.56
CA THR A 217 2.74 1.57 -24.82
C THR A 217 2.78 3.05 -24.55
N THR A 218 3.36 3.83 -25.48
CA THR A 218 3.37 5.29 -25.44
C THR A 218 2.23 5.82 -26.28
N GLU A 219 1.42 6.69 -25.70
CA GLU A 219 0.48 7.53 -26.42
C GLU A 219 1.15 8.89 -26.64
N THR A 220 1.64 9.12 -27.85
CA THR A 220 2.50 10.25 -28.17
C THR A 220 1.87 11.59 -27.76
N GLY A 221 2.64 12.40 -27.03
CA GLY A 221 2.19 13.70 -26.50
C GLY A 221 1.26 13.61 -25.29
N VAL A 222 0.71 12.44 -24.95
CA VAL A 222 -0.30 12.26 -23.89
C VAL A 222 0.28 11.56 -22.67
N GLY A 223 0.80 10.34 -22.83
CA GLY A 223 1.24 9.55 -21.69
C GLY A 223 1.49 8.08 -22.02
N TYR A 224 1.08 7.19 -21.12
CA TYR A 224 1.33 5.76 -21.21
C TYR A 224 0.06 4.95 -20.95
N ARG A 225 0.02 3.74 -21.53
CA ARG A 225 -1.03 2.75 -21.32
C ARG A 225 -0.41 1.39 -21.04
N LEU A 226 -0.95 0.69 -20.05
CA LEU A 226 -0.70 -0.73 -19.86
C LEU A 226 -1.74 -1.52 -20.66
N ARG A 227 -1.29 -2.33 -21.62
CA ARG A 227 -2.17 -3.20 -22.41
C ARG A 227 -2.65 -4.37 -21.56
N VAL A 228 -3.90 -4.79 -21.81
CA VAL A 228 -4.52 -6.00 -21.27
C VAL A 228 -4.72 -6.97 -22.43
N GLU A 229 -4.16 -8.17 -22.29
CA GLU A 229 -4.34 -9.29 -23.23
C GLU A 229 -5.25 -10.35 -22.62
#